data_1627debf871f119422f45df3e69c8010
#
_entry.id   1627debf871f119422f45df3e69c8010
#
_cell.length_a   1.000
_cell.length_b   1.000
_cell.length_c   1.000
_cell.angle_alpha   90.00
_cell.angle_beta   90.00
_cell.angle_gamma   90.00
#
_symmetry.space_group_name_H-M   'P 1'
#
loop_
_entity.id
_entity.type
_entity.pdbx_description
1 polymer ?
#
loop_
_entity_poly.entity_id
_entity_poly.type
_entity_poly.pdbx_seq_one_letter_code
_entity_poly.pdbx_strand_id
1 'polypeptide(L)'
;MLFRSLYEQITKKAIDWHAVVIPPAEIDRLGLHVCNVEGMRRAFAALTSRPGYVLTDGFPVKGLTAPNLAMWKGDRVAASVAAASIVAKVTRDRMMLELDQRYPEYGFCRHKGYVTEEHQRALAVHGPSQVHRRSFRNVTDGLQAEGE
;
A
#
# COMPACT_ATOMS: atom_id res chain seq x y z
N MET A 1 6.20 -10.47 -14.44
CA MET A 1 5.25 -11.03 -15.42
C MET A 1 4.01 -11.65 -14.76
N LEU A 2 4.15 -12.59 -13.84
CA LEU A 2 3.04 -13.33 -13.22
C LEU A 2 1.97 -12.42 -12.56
N PHE A 3 2.37 -11.51 -11.68
CA PHE A 3 1.42 -10.62 -10.96
C PHE A 3 0.61 -9.72 -11.89
N ARG A 4 1.18 -9.25 -13.01
CA ARG A 4 0.46 -8.43 -13.97
C ARG A 4 -0.64 -9.24 -14.69
N SER A 5 -0.34 -10.48 -15.10
CA SER A 5 -1.31 -11.37 -15.72
C SER A 5 -2.43 -11.75 -14.75
N LEU A 6 -2.10 -12.03 -13.48
CA LEU A 6 -3.10 -12.30 -12.44
C LEU A 6 -3.97 -11.07 -12.15
N TYR A 7 -3.39 -9.87 -12.10
CA TYR A 7 -4.15 -8.63 -11.94
C TYR A 7 -5.22 -8.47 -13.01
N GLU A 8 -4.84 -8.66 -14.29
CA GLU A 8 -5.78 -8.56 -15.41
C GLU A 8 -6.91 -9.60 -15.33
N GLN A 9 -6.58 -10.83 -14.92
CA GLN A 9 -7.60 -11.87 -14.74
C GLN A 9 -8.53 -11.57 -13.57
N ILE A 10 -7.99 -11.12 -12.43
CA ILE A 10 -8.77 -10.77 -11.23
C ILE A 10 -9.72 -9.62 -11.54
N THR A 11 -9.21 -8.52 -12.10
CA THR A 11 -10.03 -7.33 -12.37
C THR A 11 -11.10 -7.55 -13.44
N LYS A 12 -10.93 -8.56 -14.32
CA LYS A 12 -11.96 -8.97 -15.27
C LYS A 12 -13.02 -9.90 -14.69
N LYS A 13 -12.63 -10.75 -13.71
CA LYS A 13 -13.53 -11.80 -13.17
C LYS A 13 -14.21 -11.40 -11.87
N ALA A 14 -13.63 -10.48 -11.11
CA ALA A 14 -14.24 -9.98 -9.89
C ALA A 14 -15.57 -9.28 -10.22
N ILE A 15 -16.60 -9.53 -9.41
CA ILE A 15 -17.89 -8.83 -9.50
C ILE A 15 -17.68 -7.33 -9.33
N ASP A 16 -16.79 -6.97 -8.39
CA ASP A 16 -16.40 -5.60 -8.11
C ASP A 16 -15.03 -5.58 -7.44
N TRP A 17 -14.30 -4.48 -7.57
CA TRP A 17 -13.05 -4.26 -6.88
C TRP A 17 -12.73 -2.78 -6.78
N HIS A 18 -12.06 -2.39 -5.73
CA HIS A 18 -11.58 -1.02 -5.56
C HIS A 18 -10.24 -0.98 -4.86
N ALA A 19 -9.33 -0.13 -5.32
CA ALA A 19 -8.04 0.12 -4.67
C ALA A 19 -8.02 1.52 -4.09
N VAL A 20 -7.76 1.62 -2.78
CA VAL A 20 -7.63 2.89 -2.06
C VAL A 20 -6.16 3.22 -1.87
N VAL A 21 -5.82 4.47 -2.13
CA VAL A 21 -4.50 5.03 -1.88
C VAL A 21 -4.58 6.02 -0.71
N ILE A 22 -3.78 5.78 0.32
CA ILE A 22 -3.63 6.69 1.44
C ILE A 22 -2.34 7.48 1.27
N PRO A 23 -2.39 8.82 1.20
CA PRO A 23 -1.21 9.63 0.97
C PRO A 23 -0.26 9.63 2.17
N PRO A 24 1.06 9.87 1.96
CA PRO A 24 2.06 9.89 3.02
C PRO A 24 1.71 10.82 4.19
N ALA A 25 1.21 12.01 3.90
CA ALA A 25 0.84 12.99 4.93
C ALA A 25 -0.28 12.48 5.87
N GLU A 26 -1.22 11.68 5.37
CA GLU A 26 -2.24 11.07 6.20
C GLU A 26 -1.65 9.95 7.09
N ILE A 27 -0.70 9.17 6.56
CA ILE A 27 0.02 8.15 7.32
C ILE A 27 0.87 8.80 8.42
N ASP A 28 1.55 9.90 8.12
CA ASP A 28 2.35 10.65 9.10
C ASP A 28 1.48 11.22 10.22
N ARG A 29 0.26 11.63 9.91
CA ARG A 29 -0.69 12.20 10.90
C ARG A 29 -1.37 11.14 11.77
N LEU A 30 -1.81 10.02 11.18
CA LEU A 30 -2.66 9.02 11.85
C LEU A 30 -1.90 7.76 12.30
N GLY A 31 -0.73 7.52 11.75
CA GLY A 31 0.04 6.30 11.94
C GLY A 31 -0.37 5.16 10.99
N LEU A 32 0.58 4.26 10.73
CA LEU A 32 0.42 3.20 9.74
C LEU A 32 -0.72 2.23 10.07
N HIS A 33 -0.86 1.84 11.35
CA HIS A 33 -1.90 0.88 11.76
C HIS A 33 -3.32 1.43 11.51
N VAL A 34 -3.56 2.68 11.91
CA VAL A 34 -4.86 3.33 11.69
C VAL A 34 -5.15 3.45 10.19
N CYS A 35 -4.15 3.83 9.40
CA CYS A 35 -4.28 3.93 7.95
C CYS A 35 -4.54 2.57 7.27
N ASN A 36 -3.96 1.47 7.77
CA ASN A 36 -4.25 0.13 7.24
C ASN A 36 -5.73 -0.23 7.46
N VAL A 37 -6.25 -0.05 8.66
CA VAL A 37 -7.66 -0.35 8.98
C VAL A 37 -8.60 0.58 8.20
N GLU A 38 -8.28 1.86 8.14
CA GLU A 38 -9.07 2.86 7.41
C GLU A 38 -9.04 2.62 5.90
N GLY A 39 -7.90 2.20 5.35
CA GLY A 39 -7.79 1.82 3.94
C GLY A 39 -8.72 0.67 3.57
N MET A 40 -8.79 -0.38 4.40
CA MET A 40 -9.73 -1.49 4.21
C MET A 40 -11.19 -1.02 4.31
N ARG A 41 -11.51 -0.14 5.27
CA ARG A 41 -12.86 0.44 5.41
C ARG A 41 -13.26 1.26 4.19
N ARG A 42 -12.37 2.12 3.69
CA ARG A 42 -12.61 2.95 2.49
C ARG A 42 -12.73 2.08 1.24
N ALA A 43 -11.92 1.04 1.10
CA ALA A 43 -12.02 0.10 -0.03
C ALA A 43 -13.37 -0.60 -0.04
N PHE A 44 -13.86 -1.08 1.12
CA PHE A 44 -15.18 -1.66 1.26
C PHE A 44 -16.30 -0.65 0.91
N ALA A 45 -16.21 0.57 1.42
CA ALA A 45 -17.20 1.62 1.19
C ALA A 45 -17.26 2.07 -0.29
N ALA A 46 -16.18 1.94 -1.03
CA ALA A 46 -16.08 2.31 -2.44
C ALA A 46 -16.63 1.24 -3.40
N LEU A 47 -16.91 0.03 -2.91
CA LEU A 47 -17.53 -1.00 -3.72
C LEU A 47 -18.96 -0.59 -4.08
N THR A 48 -19.34 -0.81 -5.35
CA THR A 48 -20.69 -0.63 -5.83
C THR A 48 -21.58 -1.84 -5.51
N SER A 49 -20.97 -3.03 -5.46
CA SER A 49 -21.62 -4.25 -4.97
C SER A 49 -21.65 -4.28 -3.44
N ARG A 50 -22.58 -5.04 -2.88
CA ARG A 50 -22.67 -5.24 -1.43
C ARG A 50 -22.29 -6.68 -1.09
N PRO A 51 -21.05 -6.94 -0.63
CA PRO A 51 -20.63 -8.27 -0.23
C PRO A 51 -21.40 -8.72 1.02
N GLY A 52 -21.82 -9.99 1.04
CA GLY A 52 -22.49 -10.60 2.18
C GLY A 52 -21.54 -10.93 3.35
N TYR A 53 -20.22 -11.01 3.09
CA TYR A 53 -19.20 -11.28 4.08
C TYR A 53 -17.86 -10.66 3.65
N VAL A 54 -17.05 -10.21 4.62
CA VAL A 54 -15.76 -9.57 4.36
C VAL A 54 -14.64 -10.34 5.07
N LEU A 55 -13.59 -10.68 4.33
CA LEU A 55 -12.35 -11.21 4.88
C LEU A 55 -11.27 -10.13 4.83
N THR A 56 -10.59 -9.91 5.94
CA THR A 56 -9.49 -8.94 6.03
C THR A 56 -8.17 -9.62 6.40
N ASP A 57 -7.06 -9.12 5.90
CA ASP A 57 -5.74 -9.65 6.23
C ASP A 57 -5.19 -8.98 7.50
N GLY A 58 -4.95 -9.79 8.53
CA GLY A 58 -4.25 -9.44 9.76
C GLY A 58 -5.05 -8.62 10.78
N PHE A 59 -5.97 -7.74 10.38
CA PHE A 59 -6.62 -6.81 11.29
C PHE A 59 -8.14 -6.81 11.18
N PRO A 60 -8.87 -6.84 12.33
CA PRO A 60 -10.31 -6.67 12.32
C PRO A 60 -10.70 -5.23 11.95
N VAL A 61 -11.69 -5.09 11.10
CA VAL A 61 -12.24 -3.78 10.71
C VAL A 61 -13.62 -3.61 11.31
N LYS A 62 -13.73 -2.77 12.34
CA LYS A 62 -15.00 -2.46 12.98
C LYS A 62 -15.83 -1.48 12.13
N GLY A 63 -17.15 -1.56 12.26
CA GLY A 63 -18.09 -0.63 11.63
C GLY A 63 -18.36 -0.89 10.15
N LEU A 64 -18.03 -2.09 9.63
CA LEU A 64 -18.51 -2.54 8.33
C LEU A 64 -19.99 -2.93 8.43
N THR A 65 -20.73 -2.70 7.36
CA THR A 65 -22.16 -3.07 7.28
C THR A 65 -22.37 -4.57 7.00
N ALA A 66 -21.32 -5.31 6.70
CA ALA A 66 -21.34 -6.76 6.51
C ALA A 66 -20.55 -7.46 7.62
N PRO A 67 -20.92 -8.72 7.98
CA PRO A 67 -20.11 -9.55 8.85
C PRO A 67 -18.68 -9.68 8.30
N ASN A 68 -17.69 -9.66 9.20
CA ASN A 68 -16.29 -9.73 8.78
C ASN A 68 -15.44 -10.57 9.71
N LEU A 69 -14.35 -11.12 9.15
CA LEU A 69 -13.36 -11.92 9.87
C LEU A 69 -11.96 -11.49 9.47
N ALA A 70 -11.13 -11.18 10.47
CA ALA A 70 -9.70 -10.98 10.27
C ALA A 70 -8.98 -12.34 10.23
N MET A 71 -8.14 -12.52 9.22
CA MET A 71 -7.40 -13.77 8.99
C MET A 71 -5.90 -13.50 9.09
N TRP A 72 -5.21 -14.27 9.92
CA TRP A 72 -3.75 -14.26 9.94
C TRP A 72 -3.19 -14.85 8.65
N LYS A 73 -2.35 -14.10 7.93
CA LYS A 73 -1.84 -14.49 6.59
C LYS A 73 -2.99 -14.87 5.64
N GLY A 74 -4.02 -14.04 5.60
CA GLY A 74 -5.24 -14.28 4.83
C GLY A 74 -4.99 -14.52 3.35
N ASP A 75 -3.96 -13.90 2.77
CA ASP A 75 -3.50 -14.08 1.40
C ASP A 75 -3.07 -15.52 1.06
N ARG A 76 -2.74 -16.33 2.08
CA ARG A 76 -2.34 -17.74 1.92
C ARG A 76 -3.49 -18.74 2.11
N VAL A 77 -4.58 -18.29 2.72
CA VAL A 77 -5.68 -19.20 3.12
C VAL A 77 -7.02 -18.87 2.45
N ALA A 78 -7.18 -17.67 1.90
CA ALA A 78 -8.40 -17.23 1.23
C ALA A 78 -8.11 -16.62 -0.15
N ALA A 79 -8.70 -17.18 -1.19
CA ALA A 79 -8.48 -16.73 -2.56
C ALA A 79 -8.89 -15.27 -2.78
N SER A 80 -9.96 -14.80 -2.14
CA SER A 80 -10.40 -13.40 -2.21
C SER A 80 -9.40 -12.43 -1.59
N VAL A 81 -8.76 -12.80 -0.47
CA VAL A 81 -7.71 -12.00 0.18
C VAL A 81 -6.44 -12.00 -0.67
N ALA A 82 -6.05 -13.16 -1.22
CA ALA A 82 -4.95 -13.26 -2.17
C ALA A 82 -5.17 -12.39 -3.41
N ALA A 83 -6.36 -12.42 -3.98
CA ALA A 83 -6.73 -11.57 -5.12
C ALA A 83 -6.64 -10.07 -4.77
N ALA A 84 -7.19 -9.66 -3.63
CA ALA A 84 -7.10 -8.28 -3.16
C ALA A 84 -5.65 -7.83 -2.95
N SER A 85 -4.79 -8.68 -2.39
CA SER A 85 -3.37 -8.36 -2.20
C SER A 85 -2.62 -8.18 -3.53
N ILE A 86 -2.96 -8.97 -4.56
CA ILE A 86 -2.41 -8.80 -5.91
C ILE A 86 -2.84 -7.48 -6.53
N VAL A 87 -4.13 -7.13 -6.42
CA VAL A 87 -4.66 -5.86 -6.92
C VAL A 87 -3.94 -4.68 -6.24
N ALA A 88 -3.83 -4.71 -4.92
CA ALA A 88 -3.14 -3.67 -4.16
C ALA A 88 -1.66 -3.56 -4.56
N LYS A 89 -0.95 -4.68 -4.65
CA LYS A 89 0.46 -4.72 -5.02
C LYS A 89 0.71 -4.16 -6.42
N VAL A 90 -0.03 -4.61 -7.42
CA VAL A 90 0.17 -4.15 -8.81
C VAL A 90 -0.19 -2.67 -8.94
N THR A 91 -1.25 -2.22 -8.28
CA THR A 91 -1.61 -0.80 -8.23
C THR A 91 -0.46 0.03 -7.64
N ARG A 92 0.10 -0.39 -6.51
CA ARG A 92 1.25 0.27 -5.88
C ARG A 92 2.47 0.27 -6.79
N ASP A 93 2.82 -0.85 -7.40
CA ASP A 93 3.99 -0.96 -8.27
C ASP A 93 3.88 -0.01 -9.49
N ARG A 94 2.68 0.16 -10.06
CA ARG A 94 2.42 1.13 -11.14
C ARG A 94 2.62 2.57 -10.66
N MET A 95 2.09 2.92 -9.49
CA MET A 95 2.31 4.24 -8.88
C MET A 95 3.80 4.52 -8.65
N MET A 96 4.58 3.52 -8.22
CA MET A 96 6.01 3.69 -8.03
C MET A 96 6.76 3.91 -9.33
N LEU A 97 6.30 3.37 -10.45
CA LEU A 97 6.85 3.67 -11.78
C LEU A 97 6.53 5.11 -12.21
N GLU A 98 5.33 5.60 -11.94
CA GLU A 98 4.96 6.99 -12.22
C GLU A 98 5.73 7.98 -11.33
N LEU A 99 5.92 7.63 -10.05
CA LEU A 99 6.75 8.42 -9.13
C LEU A 99 8.22 8.43 -9.52
N ASP A 100 8.75 7.35 -10.07
CA ASP A 100 10.12 7.29 -10.57
C ASP A 100 10.35 8.28 -11.73
N GLN A 101 9.36 8.46 -12.60
CA GLN A 101 9.44 9.47 -13.67
C GLN A 101 9.43 10.91 -13.12
N ARG A 102 8.72 11.14 -12.02
CA ARG A 102 8.60 12.46 -11.37
C ARG A 102 9.78 12.78 -10.45
N TYR A 103 10.37 11.74 -9.84
CA TYR A 103 11.47 11.82 -8.88
C TYR A 103 12.56 10.81 -9.23
N PRO A 104 13.23 10.96 -10.41
CA PRO A 104 14.17 9.96 -10.91
C PRO A 104 15.38 9.73 -10.00
N GLU A 105 15.73 10.73 -9.18
CA GLU A 105 16.85 10.70 -8.24
C GLU A 105 16.72 9.63 -7.14
N TYR A 106 15.49 9.16 -6.84
CA TYR A 106 15.26 8.14 -5.81
C TYR A 106 15.28 6.71 -6.31
N GLY A 107 15.07 6.46 -7.60
CA GLY A 107 15.07 5.11 -8.18
C GLY A 107 13.90 4.23 -7.74
N PHE A 108 12.71 4.80 -7.57
CA PHE A 108 11.50 4.08 -7.11
C PHE A 108 11.11 2.90 -8.00
N CYS A 109 11.46 2.91 -9.27
CA CYS A 109 11.19 1.79 -10.18
C CYS A 109 11.93 0.50 -9.80
N ARG A 110 13.05 0.59 -9.09
CA ARG A 110 13.85 -0.57 -8.66
C ARG A 110 13.35 -1.12 -7.33
N HIS A 111 13.32 -0.32 -6.29
CA HIS A 111 13.03 -0.77 -4.93
C HIS A 111 11.58 -0.53 -4.46
N LYS A 112 10.72 0.10 -5.27
CA LYS A 112 9.29 0.35 -4.96
C LYS A 112 9.04 1.03 -3.60
N GLY A 113 9.98 1.85 -3.15
CA GLY A 113 9.92 2.53 -1.86
C GLY A 113 10.25 1.64 -0.65
N TYR A 114 10.75 0.43 -0.87
CA TYR A 114 11.27 -0.40 0.22
C TYR A 114 12.61 0.13 0.74
N VAL A 115 12.94 -0.24 1.97
CA VAL A 115 14.23 0.10 2.60
C VAL A 115 15.33 -0.73 1.96
N THR A 116 16.11 -0.10 1.09
CA THR A 116 17.28 -0.66 0.42
C THR A 116 18.44 0.30 0.58
N GLU A 117 19.67 -0.16 0.45
CA GLU A 117 20.85 0.72 0.48
C GLU A 117 20.76 1.84 -0.55
N GLU A 118 20.26 1.53 -1.75
CA GLU A 118 20.07 2.50 -2.82
C GLU A 118 19.11 3.62 -2.40
N HIS A 119 17.95 3.23 -1.81
CA HIS A 119 16.96 4.20 -1.33
C HIS A 119 17.52 5.04 -0.18
N GLN A 120 18.26 4.43 0.76
CA GLN A 120 18.91 5.16 1.85
C GLN A 120 19.96 6.16 1.35
N ARG A 121 20.79 5.77 0.37
CA ARG A 121 21.76 6.69 -0.25
C ARG A 121 21.07 7.86 -0.95
N ALA A 122 19.97 7.60 -1.68
CA ALA A 122 19.21 8.66 -2.33
C ALA A 122 18.61 9.63 -1.30
N LEU A 123 18.06 9.12 -0.20
CA LEU A 123 17.56 9.95 0.90
C LEU A 123 18.66 10.78 1.58
N ALA A 124 19.86 10.23 1.77
CA ALA A 124 20.99 10.95 2.34
C ALA A 124 21.47 12.10 1.42
N VAL A 125 21.41 11.91 0.10
CA VAL A 125 21.87 12.93 -0.88
C VAL A 125 20.81 13.99 -1.17
N HIS A 126 19.55 13.59 -1.31
CA HIS A 126 18.47 14.46 -1.81
C HIS A 126 17.45 14.86 -0.74
N GLY A 127 17.56 14.29 0.46
CA GLY A 127 16.55 14.45 1.51
C GLY A 127 15.22 13.75 1.14
N PRO A 128 14.19 13.81 2.00
CA PRO A 128 12.89 13.25 1.71
C PRO A 128 12.04 14.17 0.85
N SER A 129 11.48 13.65 -0.24
CA SER A 129 10.50 14.35 -1.07
C SER A 129 9.10 14.39 -0.42
N GLN A 130 8.14 15.02 -1.10
CA GLN A 130 6.74 15.09 -0.66
C GLN A 130 6.02 13.72 -0.62
N VAL A 131 6.55 12.71 -1.33
CA VAL A 131 5.95 11.37 -1.39
C VAL A 131 6.53 10.41 -0.36
N HIS A 132 7.47 10.86 0.48
CA HIS A 132 8.01 10.07 1.57
C HIS A 132 7.17 10.20 2.85
N ARG A 133 7.08 9.10 3.59
CA ARG A 133 6.45 9.06 4.92
C ARG A 133 7.46 9.55 5.95
N ARG A 134 7.39 10.81 6.31
CA ARG A 134 8.37 11.50 7.18
C ARG A 134 8.39 10.98 8.61
N SER A 135 7.32 10.33 9.07
CA SER A 135 7.25 9.69 10.40
C SER A 135 8.02 8.37 10.49
N PHE A 136 8.51 7.84 9.37
CA PHE A 136 9.25 6.58 9.36
C PHE A 136 10.73 6.80 9.67
N ARG A 137 11.28 6.01 10.62
CA ARG A 137 12.69 6.14 11.07
C ARG A 137 13.69 6.13 9.93
N ASN A 138 13.53 5.22 8.97
CA ASN A 138 14.43 5.16 7.82
C ASN A 138 14.40 6.40 6.92
N VAL A 139 13.42 7.27 7.07
CA VAL A 139 13.33 8.57 6.38
C VAL A 139 13.91 9.67 7.26
N THR A 140 13.65 9.64 8.57
CA THR A 140 14.15 10.63 9.53
C THR A 140 15.64 10.49 9.81
N ASP A 141 16.16 9.26 9.89
CA ASP A 141 17.58 9.01 10.18
C ASP A 141 18.50 9.54 9.05
N GLY A 142 18.00 9.60 7.81
CA GLY A 142 18.68 10.27 6.69
C GLY A 142 18.78 11.79 6.83
N LEU A 143 17.95 12.42 7.67
CA LEU A 143 17.98 13.87 7.95
C LEU A 143 18.98 14.25 9.06
N GLN A 144 19.37 13.29 9.91
CA GLN A 144 20.28 13.55 11.03
C GLN A 144 21.77 13.43 10.64
N ALA A 145 22.08 12.87 9.48
CA ALA A 145 23.45 12.71 9.01
C ALA A 145 24.11 14.02 8.49
N GLU A 146 23.36 15.11 8.36
CA GLU A 146 23.87 16.42 7.91
C GLU A 146 24.08 17.44 9.04
N GLY A 147 24.02 17.01 10.30
CA GLY A 147 24.08 17.90 11.49
C GLY A 147 25.27 17.67 12.42
N GLU A 148 26.35 16.98 12.00
CA GLU A 148 27.61 16.88 12.76
C GLU A 148 28.82 17.38 11.97
#